data_4a2cb2c28a772a57412284728b8c3064
#
_entry.id   4a2cb2c28a772a57412284728b8c3064
#
_cell.length_a   1.000
_cell.length_b   1.000
_cell.length_c   1.000
_cell.angle_alpha   90.00
_cell.angle_beta   90.00
_cell.angle_gamma   90.00
#
_symmetry.space_group_name_H-M   'P 1'
#
loop_
_entity.id
_entity.type
_entity.pdbx_description
1 polymer ?
#
loop_
_entity_poly.entity_id
_entity_poly.type
_entity_poly.pdbx_seq_one_letter_code
_entity_poly.pdbx_strand_id
1 'polypeptide(L)'
;MNILVTGATGKVGSRLAKRLVQHGHTVRALVRDPARATDLSDHGIHLITGDLMQADSLPAAVQGVDTVVHCAAFFRGATPDEAHAVNNLGTQHLAHAAREAAVGRFVFMSTGLVYGPNGGALAQEDDDCTPVDAYPQSKLAAERMLLVIDGLDVRILRLPFVYGDGDPHIQDVVPFMRTFPPTQRMSIGHHADVAQAVVRLLDKASPAYRIYNVVDDEAPDLAMLFASVAQPPPDGTDPERAKAFAAVMDGRRLREDLGFQPLYPRLVDAVDAGQA
;
A
#
# COMPACT_ATOMS: atom_id res chain seq x y z
N MET A 1 17.59 7.74 8.92
CA MET A 1 17.35 8.26 7.56
C MET A 1 16.29 9.34 7.63
N ASN A 2 16.35 10.32 6.72
CA ASN A 2 15.30 11.31 6.52
C ASN A 2 14.30 10.77 5.49
N ILE A 3 13.07 10.51 5.90
CA ILE A 3 12.06 9.85 5.06
C ILE A 3 10.89 10.81 4.82
N LEU A 4 10.53 11.03 3.56
CA LEU A 4 9.28 11.68 3.20
C LEU A 4 8.18 10.64 3.02
N VAL A 5 7.10 10.76 3.77
CA VAL A 5 5.89 9.96 3.60
C VAL A 5 4.79 10.82 2.98
N THR A 6 4.23 10.41 1.88
CA THR A 6 3.01 11.02 1.31
C THR A 6 1.79 10.17 1.65
N GLY A 7 0.60 10.76 1.65
CA GLY A 7 -0.60 10.04 2.09
C GLY A 7 -0.59 9.68 3.58
N ALA A 8 0.21 10.39 4.37
CA ALA A 8 0.39 10.16 5.81
C ALA A 8 -0.87 10.42 6.64
N THR A 9 -1.91 11.03 6.09
CA THR A 9 -3.22 11.17 6.72
C THR A 9 -4.20 10.02 6.39
N GLY A 10 -3.77 9.09 5.51
CA GLY A 10 -4.55 7.92 5.12
C GLY A 10 -4.32 6.72 6.06
N LYS A 11 -5.13 5.66 5.88
CA LYS A 11 -5.12 4.45 6.74
C LYS A 11 -3.74 3.79 6.83
N VAL A 12 -3.08 3.55 5.71
CA VAL A 12 -1.75 2.93 5.66
C VAL A 12 -0.66 3.93 6.03
N GLY A 13 -0.64 5.11 5.39
CA GLY A 13 0.43 6.08 5.55
C GLY A 13 0.57 6.62 6.98
N SER A 14 -0.53 6.82 7.72
CA SER A 14 -0.48 7.33 9.09
C SER A 14 0.18 6.33 10.06
N ARG A 15 -0.20 5.06 9.96
CA ARG A 15 0.37 3.98 10.79
C ARG A 15 1.83 3.72 10.43
N LEU A 16 2.13 3.69 9.14
CA LEU A 16 3.50 3.53 8.65
C LEU A 16 4.41 4.67 9.11
N ALA A 17 3.99 5.94 8.97
CA ALA A 17 4.79 7.08 9.38
C ALA A 17 5.16 7.04 10.88
N LYS A 18 4.19 6.70 11.74
CA LYS A 18 4.43 6.54 13.18
C LYS A 18 5.42 5.41 13.48
N ARG A 19 5.28 4.26 12.80
CA ARG A 19 6.21 3.13 12.96
C ARG A 19 7.62 3.45 12.46
N LEU A 20 7.77 4.22 11.40
CA LEU A 20 9.08 4.68 10.94
C LEU A 20 9.78 5.58 11.98
N VAL A 21 9.04 6.45 12.67
CA VAL A 21 9.60 7.22 13.81
C VAL A 21 10.02 6.27 14.94
N GLN A 22 9.22 5.28 15.30
CA GLN A 22 9.56 4.28 16.32
C GLN A 22 10.81 3.46 15.95
N HIS A 23 11.08 3.26 14.66
CA HIS A 23 12.30 2.65 14.14
C HIS A 23 13.51 3.61 14.08
N GLY A 24 13.38 4.83 14.62
CA GLY A 24 14.49 5.79 14.72
C GLY A 24 14.74 6.60 13.44
N HIS A 25 13.80 6.65 12.51
CA HIS A 25 13.90 7.51 11.33
C HIS A 25 13.36 8.92 11.62
N THR A 26 13.92 9.94 10.96
CA THR A 26 13.33 11.27 10.91
C THR A 26 12.28 11.29 9.81
N VAL A 27 11.01 11.45 10.17
CA VAL A 27 9.89 11.38 9.21
C VAL A 27 9.33 12.76 8.93
N ARG A 28 9.18 13.07 7.65
CA ARG A 28 8.48 14.23 7.13
C ARG A 28 7.22 13.75 6.41
N ALA A 29 6.07 14.37 6.67
CA ALA A 29 4.81 14.06 6.01
C ALA A 29 4.39 15.18 5.06
N LEU A 30 4.20 14.85 3.76
CA LEU A 30 3.58 15.77 2.81
C LEU A 30 2.07 15.80 3.05
N VAL A 31 1.55 16.97 3.40
CA VAL A 31 0.14 17.19 3.70
C VAL A 31 -0.38 18.42 2.95
N ARG A 32 -1.65 18.37 2.51
CA ARG A 32 -2.30 19.52 1.88
C ARG A 32 -2.76 20.56 2.90
N ASP A 33 -3.19 20.07 4.07
CA ASP A 33 -3.69 20.88 5.17
C ASP A 33 -3.11 20.38 6.50
N PRO A 34 -2.12 21.08 7.07
CA PRO A 34 -1.50 20.72 8.34
C PRO A 34 -2.48 20.65 9.52
N ALA A 35 -3.55 21.45 9.50
CA ALA A 35 -4.53 21.44 10.59
C ALA A 35 -5.29 20.11 10.70
N ARG A 36 -5.33 19.32 9.63
CA ARG A 36 -5.93 17.98 9.60
C ARG A 36 -4.94 16.84 9.91
N ALA A 37 -3.71 17.18 10.28
CA ALA A 37 -2.61 16.24 10.49
C ALA A 37 -1.92 16.43 11.84
N THR A 38 -2.58 17.06 12.82
CA THR A 38 -2.03 17.35 14.16
C THR A 38 -1.58 16.09 14.90
N ASP A 39 -2.34 14.99 14.78
CA ASP A 39 -1.99 13.69 15.33
C ASP A 39 -0.59 13.19 14.84
N LEU A 40 -0.20 13.50 13.62
CA LEU A 40 1.15 13.17 13.12
C LEU A 40 2.23 14.00 13.81
N SER A 41 1.99 15.30 14.04
CA SER A 41 2.93 16.16 14.74
C SER A 41 3.14 15.72 16.19
N ASP A 42 2.08 15.29 16.88
CA ASP A 42 2.12 14.77 18.24
C ASP A 42 2.99 13.51 18.36
N HIS A 43 3.20 12.78 17.25
CA HIS A 43 4.08 11.64 17.16
C HIS A 43 5.50 11.97 16.62
N GLY A 44 5.89 13.25 16.59
CA GLY A 44 7.23 13.67 16.18
C GLY A 44 7.45 13.67 14.65
N ILE A 45 6.38 13.67 13.85
CA ILE A 45 6.45 13.72 12.41
C ILE A 45 6.41 15.19 11.94
N HIS A 46 7.40 15.59 11.14
CA HIS A 46 7.48 16.96 10.62
C HIS A 46 6.51 17.14 9.44
N LEU A 47 5.55 18.07 9.57
CA LEU A 47 4.63 18.37 8.49
C LEU A 47 5.27 19.33 7.48
N ILE A 48 5.08 19.03 6.19
CA ILE A 48 5.39 19.96 5.10
C ILE A 48 4.17 20.09 4.20
N THR A 49 3.80 21.34 3.88
CA THR A 49 2.65 21.62 3.03
C THR A 49 3.03 21.46 1.57
N GLY A 50 2.19 20.75 0.81
CA GLY A 50 2.30 20.59 -0.64
C GLY A 50 1.20 19.69 -1.20
N ASP A 51 1.05 19.74 -2.52
CA ASP A 51 0.06 18.96 -3.24
C ASP A 51 0.72 18.25 -4.44
N LEU A 52 0.46 16.96 -4.60
CA LEU A 52 0.97 16.17 -5.73
C LEU A 52 0.54 16.73 -7.09
N MET A 53 -0.60 17.43 -7.12
CA MET A 53 -1.12 18.10 -8.33
C MET A 53 -0.49 19.46 -8.59
N GLN A 54 0.29 19.99 -7.64
CA GLN A 54 1.03 21.26 -7.74
C GLN A 54 2.53 20.97 -7.72
N ALA A 55 3.10 20.65 -8.90
CA ALA A 55 4.49 20.21 -9.02
C ALA A 55 5.48 21.17 -8.35
N ASP A 56 5.24 22.48 -8.41
CA ASP A 56 6.09 23.52 -7.82
C ASP A 56 6.14 23.47 -6.28
N SER A 57 5.21 22.78 -5.63
CA SER A 57 5.19 22.59 -4.18
C SER A 57 6.10 21.43 -3.69
N LEU A 58 6.54 20.57 -4.58
CA LEU A 58 7.22 19.31 -4.22
C LEU A 58 8.73 19.44 -4.00
N PRO A 59 9.49 20.32 -4.67
CA PRO A 59 10.93 20.44 -4.45
C PRO A 59 11.30 20.68 -2.97
N ALA A 60 10.56 21.53 -2.27
CA ALA A 60 10.78 21.77 -0.83
C ALA A 60 10.52 20.54 0.02
N ALA A 61 9.56 19.68 -0.38
CA ALA A 61 9.21 18.48 0.36
C ALA A 61 10.32 17.41 0.30
N VAL A 62 10.99 17.28 -0.85
CA VAL A 62 12.03 16.26 -1.08
C VAL A 62 13.44 16.73 -0.73
N GLN A 63 13.64 18.02 -0.42
CA GLN A 63 14.96 18.56 -0.11
C GLN A 63 15.57 17.90 1.14
N GLY A 64 16.76 17.29 1.00
CA GLY A 64 17.49 16.61 2.07
C GLY A 64 16.81 15.32 2.56
N VAL A 65 15.98 14.70 1.72
CA VAL A 65 15.31 13.42 1.96
C VAL A 65 16.18 12.28 1.40
N ASP A 66 16.42 11.25 2.20
CA ASP A 66 17.14 10.05 1.77
C ASP A 66 16.22 9.10 0.98
N THR A 67 14.96 8.99 1.41
CA THR A 67 13.97 8.09 0.81
C THR A 67 12.57 8.72 0.80
N VAL A 68 11.85 8.54 -0.31
CA VAL A 68 10.42 8.82 -0.40
C VAL A 68 9.64 7.51 -0.24
N VAL A 69 8.62 7.51 0.63
CA VAL A 69 7.64 6.44 0.76
C VAL A 69 6.27 7.00 0.34
N HIS A 70 5.84 6.62 -0.85
CA HIS A 70 4.67 7.19 -1.51
C HIS A 70 3.43 6.33 -1.28
N CYS A 71 2.60 6.70 -0.27
CA CYS A 71 1.34 6.05 0.08
C CYS A 71 0.11 6.81 -0.43
N ALA A 72 0.27 8.05 -0.92
CA ALA A 72 -0.87 8.84 -1.38
C ALA A 72 -1.55 8.16 -2.58
N ALA A 73 -2.87 8.06 -2.51
CA ALA A 73 -3.70 7.55 -3.59
C ALA A 73 -5.13 8.07 -3.45
N PHE A 74 -5.82 8.19 -4.57
CA PHE A 74 -7.27 8.36 -4.62
C PHE A 74 -7.90 7.00 -4.94
N PHE A 75 -8.55 6.39 -3.92
CA PHE A 75 -9.00 4.99 -4.00
C PHE A 75 -10.50 4.88 -4.30
N ARG A 76 -11.37 5.44 -3.43
CA ARG A 76 -12.83 5.28 -3.53
C ARG A 76 -13.52 6.56 -4.00
N GLY A 77 -14.51 6.39 -4.90
CA GLY A 77 -15.31 7.50 -5.39
C GLY A 77 -14.65 8.36 -6.46
N ALA A 78 -13.44 7.99 -6.93
CA ALA A 78 -12.78 8.66 -8.03
C ALA A 78 -13.38 8.25 -9.37
N THR A 79 -13.58 9.22 -10.25
CA THR A 79 -13.73 8.94 -11.69
C THR A 79 -12.41 8.41 -12.25
N PRO A 80 -12.41 7.73 -13.43
CA PRO A 80 -11.17 7.29 -14.05
C PRO A 80 -10.14 8.41 -14.24
N ASP A 81 -10.58 9.60 -14.63
CA ASP A 81 -9.71 10.76 -14.84
C ASP A 81 -9.12 11.28 -13.54
N GLU A 82 -9.91 11.36 -12.46
CA GLU A 82 -9.41 11.76 -11.14
C GLU A 82 -8.42 10.74 -10.56
N ALA A 83 -8.72 9.44 -10.70
CA ALA A 83 -7.81 8.38 -10.29
C ALA A 83 -6.49 8.46 -11.07
N HIS A 84 -6.54 8.66 -12.38
CA HIS A 84 -5.35 8.82 -13.23
C HIS A 84 -4.56 10.08 -12.84
N ALA A 85 -5.22 11.21 -12.66
CA ALA A 85 -4.57 12.46 -12.31
C ALA A 85 -3.79 12.32 -10.99
N VAL A 86 -4.43 11.87 -9.91
CA VAL A 86 -3.79 11.79 -8.59
C VAL A 86 -2.78 10.64 -8.54
N ASN A 87 -3.18 9.42 -8.98
CA ASN A 87 -2.37 8.23 -8.76
C ASN A 87 -1.24 8.07 -9.79
N ASN A 88 -1.37 8.64 -10.99
CA ASN A 88 -0.33 8.55 -12.01
C ASN A 88 0.40 9.89 -12.20
N LEU A 89 -0.28 10.97 -12.59
CA LEU A 89 0.40 12.26 -12.81
C LEU A 89 0.98 12.84 -11.51
N GLY A 90 0.25 12.79 -10.40
CA GLY A 90 0.76 13.21 -9.09
C GLY A 90 1.98 12.41 -8.64
N THR A 91 2.00 11.09 -8.90
CA THR A 91 3.17 10.23 -8.67
C THR A 91 4.34 10.63 -9.56
N GLN A 92 4.09 10.96 -10.83
CA GLN A 92 5.10 11.42 -11.76
C GLN A 92 5.76 12.72 -11.29
N HIS A 93 4.98 13.72 -10.87
CA HIS A 93 5.49 14.97 -10.33
C HIS A 93 6.43 14.73 -9.13
N LEU A 94 6.00 13.89 -8.18
CA LEU A 94 6.80 13.56 -7.00
C LEU A 94 8.09 12.81 -7.36
N ALA A 95 8.03 11.85 -8.27
CA ALA A 95 9.20 11.10 -8.71
C ALA A 95 10.22 11.97 -9.45
N HIS A 96 9.77 12.92 -10.27
CA HIS A 96 10.64 13.91 -10.91
C HIS A 96 11.32 14.81 -9.89
N ALA A 97 10.58 15.36 -8.92
CA ALA A 97 11.13 16.18 -7.85
C ALA A 97 12.15 15.37 -7.00
N ALA A 98 11.85 14.12 -6.67
CA ALA A 98 12.74 13.23 -5.93
C ALA A 98 14.05 12.96 -6.70
N ARG A 99 13.96 12.70 -8.00
CA ARG A 99 15.14 12.50 -8.86
C ARG A 99 16.01 13.77 -8.94
N GLU A 100 15.42 14.93 -9.12
CA GLU A 100 16.14 16.22 -9.19
C GLU A 100 16.82 16.56 -7.86
N ALA A 101 16.21 16.17 -6.73
CA ALA A 101 16.80 16.33 -5.41
C ALA A 101 17.81 15.23 -5.04
N ALA A 102 18.13 14.32 -5.97
CA ALA A 102 19.02 13.16 -5.76
C ALA A 102 18.60 12.28 -4.59
N VAL A 103 17.30 12.08 -4.39
CA VAL A 103 16.76 11.12 -3.39
C VAL A 103 17.27 9.72 -3.72
N GLY A 104 17.82 9.03 -2.73
CA GLY A 104 18.47 7.73 -2.92
C GLY A 104 17.50 6.60 -3.27
N ARG A 105 16.25 6.63 -2.74
CA ARG A 105 15.24 5.59 -3.01
C ARG A 105 13.82 6.13 -3.03
N PHE A 106 13.00 5.57 -3.91
CA PHE A 106 11.57 5.87 -4.04
C PHE A 106 10.77 4.58 -3.85
N VAL A 107 10.08 4.44 -2.72
CA VAL A 107 9.22 3.29 -2.41
C VAL A 107 7.78 3.65 -2.75
N PHE A 108 7.21 2.96 -3.73
CA PHE A 108 5.83 3.16 -4.19
C PHE A 108 4.90 2.10 -3.62
N MET A 109 3.88 2.52 -2.87
CA MET A 109 2.82 1.63 -2.40
C MET A 109 1.79 1.43 -3.52
N SER A 110 1.89 0.29 -4.19
CA SER A 110 0.95 -0.17 -5.20
C SER A 110 -0.12 -1.08 -4.58
N THR A 111 -0.80 -1.86 -5.36
CA THR A 111 -1.89 -2.74 -4.93
C THR A 111 -1.85 -4.09 -5.66
N GLY A 112 -2.23 -5.17 -4.97
CA GLY A 112 -2.44 -6.48 -5.58
C GLY A 112 -3.61 -6.52 -6.58
N LEU A 113 -4.51 -5.54 -6.54
CA LEU A 113 -5.61 -5.44 -7.51
C LEU A 113 -5.13 -5.23 -8.95
N VAL A 114 -3.84 -4.88 -9.16
CA VAL A 114 -3.25 -4.77 -10.52
C VAL A 114 -3.26 -6.10 -11.26
N TYR A 115 -3.25 -7.22 -10.54
CA TYR A 115 -3.30 -8.55 -11.17
C TYR A 115 -4.62 -8.84 -11.86
N GLY A 116 -5.74 -8.28 -11.33
CA GLY A 116 -7.07 -8.59 -11.82
C GLY A 116 -7.46 -10.06 -11.66
N PRO A 117 -8.43 -10.54 -12.42
CA PRO A 117 -8.82 -11.95 -12.42
C PRO A 117 -7.70 -12.83 -13.01
N ASN A 118 -7.14 -13.74 -12.21
CA ASN A 118 -6.04 -14.62 -12.64
C ASN A 118 -6.40 -16.12 -12.65
N GLY A 119 -7.68 -16.46 -12.63
CA GLY A 119 -8.15 -17.84 -12.66
C GLY A 119 -7.88 -18.66 -11.39
N GLY A 120 -7.52 -18.01 -10.28
CA GLY A 120 -7.25 -18.67 -8.99
C GLY A 120 -5.81 -19.15 -8.82
N ALA A 121 -4.90 -18.87 -9.75
CA ALA A 121 -3.48 -19.10 -9.58
C ALA A 121 -2.90 -18.12 -8.53
N LEU A 122 -1.75 -18.48 -7.91
CA LEU A 122 -1.01 -17.53 -7.09
C LEU A 122 -0.35 -16.48 -7.99
N ALA A 123 -0.67 -15.20 -7.74
CA ALA A 123 -0.14 -14.07 -8.51
C ALA A 123 1.30 -13.74 -8.08
N GLN A 124 2.22 -13.85 -9.00
CA GLN A 124 3.63 -13.51 -8.83
C GLN A 124 3.92 -12.11 -9.40
N GLU A 125 5.02 -11.50 -8.94
CA GLU A 125 5.35 -10.12 -9.32
C GLU A 125 5.65 -9.94 -10.80
N ASP A 126 6.07 -11.00 -11.49
CA ASP A 126 6.39 -11.00 -12.93
C ASP A 126 5.19 -11.41 -13.81
N ASP A 127 4.05 -11.75 -13.22
CA ASP A 127 2.84 -12.08 -13.96
C ASP A 127 2.24 -10.86 -14.65
N ASP A 128 1.53 -11.11 -15.75
CA ASP A 128 0.77 -10.10 -16.47
C ASP A 128 -0.30 -9.48 -15.56
N CYS A 129 -0.36 -8.16 -15.58
CA CYS A 129 -1.33 -7.39 -14.82
C CYS A 129 -2.51 -6.98 -15.72
N THR A 130 -3.72 -7.37 -15.32
CA THR A 130 -4.97 -7.13 -16.06
C THR A 130 -6.04 -6.46 -15.18
N PRO A 131 -5.76 -5.25 -14.65
CA PRO A 131 -6.65 -4.57 -13.71
C PRO A 131 -8.00 -4.22 -14.38
N VAL A 132 -9.10 -4.40 -13.63
CA VAL A 132 -10.46 -4.17 -14.15
C VAL A 132 -10.92 -2.74 -13.86
N ASP A 133 -10.66 -2.21 -12.64
CA ASP A 133 -11.19 -0.93 -12.19
C ASP A 133 -10.20 0.23 -12.39
N ALA A 134 -10.72 1.47 -12.38
CA ALA A 134 -9.94 2.69 -12.58
C ALA A 134 -8.78 2.85 -11.58
N TYR A 135 -9.01 2.49 -10.30
CA TYR A 135 -7.97 2.59 -9.28
C TYR A 135 -6.76 1.69 -9.59
N PRO A 136 -6.87 0.36 -9.72
CA PRO A 136 -5.71 -0.46 -10.04
C PRO A 136 -5.13 -0.17 -11.42
N GLN A 137 -5.94 0.27 -12.41
CA GLN A 137 -5.42 0.72 -13.70
C GLN A 137 -4.50 1.95 -13.54
N SER A 138 -4.90 2.94 -12.76
CA SER A 138 -4.07 4.12 -12.47
C SER A 138 -2.80 3.77 -11.69
N LYS A 139 -2.88 2.83 -10.75
CA LYS A 139 -1.70 2.34 -10.00
C LYS A 139 -0.73 1.59 -10.91
N LEU A 140 -1.22 0.73 -11.81
CA LEU A 140 -0.37 0.03 -12.79
C LEU A 140 0.28 1.00 -13.78
N ALA A 141 -0.43 2.04 -14.22
CA ALA A 141 0.14 3.10 -15.06
C ALA A 141 1.31 3.80 -14.34
N ALA A 142 1.15 4.11 -13.05
CA ALA A 142 2.21 4.69 -12.23
C ALA A 142 3.39 3.72 -12.04
N GLU A 143 3.17 2.41 -11.79
CA GLU A 143 4.24 1.41 -11.75
C GLU A 143 5.08 1.44 -13.03
N ARG A 144 4.43 1.35 -14.18
CA ARG A 144 5.09 1.33 -15.50
C ARG A 144 5.90 2.61 -15.75
N MET A 145 5.34 3.77 -15.42
CA MET A 145 6.02 5.06 -15.52
C MET A 145 7.25 5.11 -14.60
N LEU A 146 7.12 4.69 -13.34
CA LEU A 146 8.21 4.71 -12.36
C LEU A 146 9.35 3.76 -12.76
N LEU A 147 9.03 2.59 -13.32
CA LEU A 147 10.03 1.58 -13.69
C LEU A 147 10.96 2.00 -14.83
N VAL A 148 10.61 3.04 -15.59
CA VAL A 148 11.43 3.58 -16.69
C VAL A 148 12.13 4.89 -16.34
N ILE A 149 11.97 5.40 -15.10
CA ILE A 149 12.68 6.61 -14.66
C ILE A 149 14.15 6.26 -14.39
N ASP A 150 15.05 6.86 -15.14
CA ASP A 150 16.49 6.75 -14.91
C ASP A 150 16.95 7.63 -13.74
N GLY A 151 17.98 7.17 -13.02
CA GLY A 151 18.62 7.92 -11.95
C GLY A 151 17.85 7.95 -10.62
N LEU A 152 16.82 7.11 -10.45
CA LEU A 152 16.07 6.94 -9.21
C LEU A 152 15.92 5.43 -8.88
N ASP A 153 16.33 5.02 -7.67
CA ASP A 153 16.14 3.65 -7.19
C ASP A 153 14.67 3.44 -6.79
N VAL A 154 13.83 3.06 -7.76
CA VAL A 154 12.41 2.80 -7.54
C VAL A 154 12.18 1.38 -7.05
N ARG A 155 11.41 1.25 -5.96
CA ARG A 155 10.92 -0.03 -5.41
C ARG A 155 9.41 0.04 -5.24
N ILE A 156 8.73 -1.03 -5.63
CA ILE A 156 7.27 -1.13 -5.64
C ILE A 156 6.85 -2.22 -4.67
N LEU A 157 5.98 -1.87 -3.72
CA LEU A 157 5.32 -2.81 -2.83
C LEU A 157 3.85 -2.92 -3.25
N ARG A 158 3.44 -4.07 -3.80
CA ARG A 158 2.05 -4.36 -4.09
C ARG A 158 1.39 -4.82 -2.80
N LEU A 159 0.51 -3.97 -2.27
CA LEU A 159 -0.18 -4.23 -1.01
C LEU A 159 -1.43 -5.07 -1.23
N PRO A 160 -1.76 -5.97 -0.30
CA PRO A 160 -2.99 -6.74 -0.29
C PRO A 160 -4.13 -5.91 0.29
N PHE A 161 -5.20 -6.54 0.74
CA PHE A 161 -6.16 -5.93 1.66
C PHE A 161 -5.50 -5.71 3.02
N VAL A 162 -5.22 -4.45 3.38
CA VAL A 162 -4.51 -4.11 4.62
C VAL A 162 -5.49 -3.96 5.78
N TYR A 163 -5.16 -4.54 6.95
CA TYR A 163 -6.02 -4.59 8.13
C TYR A 163 -5.24 -4.41 9.44
N GLY A 164 -5.95 -4.36 10.56
CA GLY A 164 -5.37 -4.35 11.92
C GLY A 164 -5.02 -2.96 12.44
N ASP A 165 -4.35 -2.87 13.60
CA ASP A 165 -3.97 -1.62 14.26
C ASP A 165 -5.17 -0.68 14.49
N GLY A 166 -6.36 -1.22 14.81
CA GLY A 166 -7.58 -0.43 15.01
C GLY A 166 -8.13 0.22 13.74
N ASP A 167 -7.73 -0.25 12.53
CA ASP A 167 -8.35 0.17 11.28
C ASP A 167 -9.68 -0.56 11.08
N PRO A 168 -10.82 0.11 10.99
CA PRO A 168 -12.12 -0.52 10.76
C PRO A 168 -12.29 -1.05 9.32
N HIS A 169 -11.22 -1.28 8.58
CA HIS A 169 -11.28 -1.58 7.16
C HIS A 169 -12.04 -2.88 6.86
N ILE A 170 -11.89 -3.91 7.70
CA ILE A 170 -12.68 -5.15 7.54
C ILE A 170 -14.17 -4.85 7.70
N GLN A 171 -14.56 -4.11 8.74
CA GLN A 171 -15.95 -3.70 8.96
C GLN A 171 -16.48 -2.84 7.81
N ASP A 172 -15.67 -1.90 7.30
CA ASP A 172 -16.03 -0.97 6.23
C ASP A 172 -16.34 -1.69 4.90
N VAL A 173 -15.70 -2.84 4.61
CA VAL A 173 -15.90 -3.56 3.35
C VAL A 173 -16.98 -4.64 3.41
N VAL A 174 -17.44 -5.04 4.61
CA VAL A 174 -18.51 -6.04 4.77
C VAL A 174 -19.73 -5.75 3.90
N PRO A 175 -20.32 -4.52 3.87
CA PRO A 175 -21.47 -4.24 3.02
C PRO A 175 -21.19 -4.43 1.52
N PHE A 176 -19.97 -4.08 1.08
CA PHE A 176 -19.55 -4.21 -0.31
C PHE A 176 -19.37 -5.67 -0.74
N MET A 177 -18.82 -6.51 0.16
CA MET A 177 -18.52 -7.91 -0.11
C MET A 177 -19.65 -8.87 0.29
N ARG A 178 -20.80 -8.36 0.73
CA ARG A 178 -21.92 -9.17 1.22
C ARG A 178 -22.41 -10.21 0.20
N THR A 179 -22.31 -9.91 -1.08
CA THR A 179 -22.79 -10.76 -2.19
C THR A 179 -21.70 -11.66 -2.78
N PHE A 180 -20.47 -11.58 -2.28
CA PHE A 180 -19.35 -12.38 -2.80
C PHE A 180 -19.43 -13.83 -2.31
N PRO A 181 -18.82 -14.81 -3.02
CA PRO A 181 -18.75 -16.18 -2.55
C PRO A 181 -18.05 -16.28 -1.19
N PRO A 182 -18.61 -16.96 -0.18
CA PRO A 182 -18.00 -17.11 1.14
C PRO A 182 -16.65 -17.83 1.09
N THR A 183 -16.44 -18.70 0.11
CA THR A 183 -15.20 -19.47 -0.11
C THR A 183 -14.14 -18.72 -0.91
N GLN A 184 -14.44 -17.49 -1.38
CA GLN A 184 -13.42 -16.70 -2.08
C GLN A 184 -12.30 -16.33 -1.14
N ARG A 185 -11.07 -16.68 -1.52
CA ARG A 185 -9.87 -16.31 -0.79
C ARG A 185 -9.46 -14.87 -1.11
N MET A 186 -8.89 -14.19 -0.15
CA MET A 186 -8.41 -12.83 -0.30
C MET A 186 -7.02 -12.67 0.35
N SER A 187 -6.07 -12.13 -0.41
CA SER A 187 -4.78 -11.74 0.16
C SER A 187 -4.96 -10.60 1.14
N ILE A 188 -4.44 -10.77 2.34
CA ILE A 188 -4.45 -9.76 3.40
C ILE A 188 -3.04 -9.50 3.91
N GLY A 189 -2.86 -8.39 4.64
CA GLY A 189 -1.60 -8.07 5.32
C GLY A 189 -1.84 -7.09 6.45
N HIS A 190 -1.27 -7.35 7.62
CA HIS A 190 -1.42 -6.48 8.77
C HIS A 190 -0.62 -5.18 8.58
N HIS A 191 -1.11 -4.05 9.11
CA HIS A 191 -0.39 -2.76 9.04
C HIS A 191 1.03 -2.82 9.60
N ALA A 192 1.27 -3.60 10.66
CA ALA A 192 2.59 -3.81 11.22
C ALA A 192 3.53 -4.53 10.22
N ASP A 193 3.00 -5.47 9.46
CA ASP A 193 3.75 -6.24 8.47
C ASP A 193 4.04 -5.41 7.22
N VAL A 194 3.13 -4.53 6.80
CA VAL A 194 3.42 -3.52 5.77
C VAL A 194 4.58 -2.62 6.21
N ALA A 195 4.59 -2.17 7.46
CA ALA A 195 5.70 -1.36 7.97
C ALA A 195 7.01 -2.15 8.06
N GLN A 196 6.96 -3.42 8.48
CA GLN A 196 8.13 -4.31 8.49
C GLN A 196 8.70 -4.47 7.08
N ALA A 197 7.86 -4.69 6.06
CA ALA A 197 8.30 -4.81 4.67
C ALA A 197 9.05 -3.55 4.20
N VAL A 198 8.54 -2.35 4.55
CA VAL A 198 9.22 -1.08 4.26
C VAL A 198 10.57 -1.01 4.96
N VAL A 199 10.63 -1.27 6.27
CA VAL A 199 11.88 -1.23 7.04
C VAL A 199 12.91 -2.20 6.46
N ARG A 200 12.53 -3.44 6.17
CA ARG A 200 13.42 -4.43 5.53
C ARG A 200 13.96 -3.94 4.18
N LEU A 201 13.09 -3.29 3.40
CA LEU A 201 13.50 -2.70 2.12
C LEU A 201 14.47 -1.52 2.31
N LEU A 202 14.28 -0.69 3.34
CA LEU A 202 15.17 0.43 3.66
C LEU A 202 16.54 -0.05 4.13
N ASP A 203 16.59 -1.12 4.94
CA ASP A 203 17.83 -1.70 5.48
C ASP A 203 18.65 -2.43 4.40
N LYS A 204 18.03 -2.90 3.34
CA LYS A 204 18.71 -3.60 2.23
C LYS A 204 19.35 -2.61 1.27
N ALA A 205 20.67 -2.53 1.26
CA ALA A 205 21.40 -1.61 0.39
C ALA A 205 21.11 -1.84 -1.10
N SER A 206 21.02 -3.10 -1.51
CA SER A 206 20.76 -3.51 -2.91
C SER A 206 19.74 -4.65 -2.96
N PRO A 207 18.43 -4.33 -2.90
CA PRO A 207 17.38 -5.33 -3.11
C PRO A 207 17.48 -5.94 -4.50
N ALA A 208 17.30 -7.28 -4.60
CA ALA A 208 17.48 -7.97 -5.88
C ALA A 208 16.38 -7.63 -6.90
N TYR A 209 15.20 -7.30 -6.43
CA TYR A 209 14.03 -7.05 -7.29
C TYR A 209 13.49 -5.64 -7.11
N ARG A 210 12.73 -5.18 -8.11
CA ARG A 210 12.08 -3.86 -8.07
C ARG A 210 10.63 -3.91 -7.58
N ILE A 211 9.99 -5.08 -7.63
CA ILE A 211 8.58 -5.28 -7.25
C ILE A 211 8.50 -6.42 -6.25
N TYR A 212 7.73 -6.22 -5.18
CA TYR A 212 7.45 -7.21 -4.14
C TYR A 212 5.97 -7.22 -3.76
N ASN A 213 5.41 -8.40 -3.61
CA ASN A 213 4.12 -8.61 -2.99
C ASN A 213 4.27 -8.63 -1.46
N VAL A 214 3.46 -7.85 -0.75
CA VAL A 214 3.43 -7.84 0.72
C VAL A 214 2.16 -8.55 1.16
N VAL A 215 2.28 -9.75 1.71
CA VAL A 215 1.13 -10.57 2.13
C VAL A 215 1.45 -11.41 3.35
N ASP A 216 0.42 -11.75 4.13
CA ASP A 216 0.46 -12.76 5.16
C ASP A 216 0.76 -14.16 4.54
N ASP A 217 1.04 -15.17 5.38
CA ASP A 217 1.34 -16.52 4.89
C ASP A 217 0.10 -17.24 4.37
N GLU A 218 -1.07 -16.86 4.88
CA GLU A 218 -2.35 -17.47 4.53
C GLU A 218 -3.36 -16.43 4.06
N ALA A 219 -3.97 -16.66 2.90
CA ALA A 219 -5.09 -15.88 2.43
C ALA A 219 -6.39 -16.51 2.99
N PRO A 220 -7.08 -15.89 3.96
CA PRO A 220 -8.35 -16.39 4.47
C PRO A 220 -9.42 -16.36 3.39
N ASP A 221 -10.46 -17.18 3.55
CA ASP A 221 -11.69 -16.99 2.81
C ASP A 221 -12.55 -15.85 3.42
N LEU A 222 -13.54 -15.40 2.66
CA LEU A 222 -14.40 -14.30 3.12
C LEU A 222 -15.29 -14.70 4.31
N ALA A 223 -15.61 -15.99 4.48
CA ALA A 223 -16.34 -16.44 5.65
C ALA A 223 -15.52 -16.22 6.93
N MET A 224 -14.21 -16.53 6.92
CA MET A 224 -13.29 -16.26 8.02
C MET A 224 -13.12 -14.76 8.27
N LEU A 225 -12.97 -13.96 7.19
CA LEU A 225 -12.84 -12.51 7.30
C LEU A 225 -14.09 -11.87 7.96
N PHE A 226 -15.28 -12.30 7.57
CA PHE A 226 -16.53 -11.81 8.16
C PHE A 226 -16.66 -12.24 9.64
N ALA A 227 -16.28 -13.49 9.95
CA ALA A 227 -16.31 -14.00 11.33
C ALA A 227 -15.39 -13.21 12.26
N SER A 228 -14.23 -12.72 11.78
CA SER A 228 -13.29 -11.93 12.58
C SER A 228 -13.88 -10.61 13.11
N VAL A 229 -14.95 -10.12 12.49
CA VAL A 229 -15.69 -8.91 12.89
C VAL A 229 -17.13 -9.22 13.34
N ALA A 230 -17.38 -10.46 13.77
CA ALA A 230 -18.68 -10.93 14.25
C ALA A 230 -19.83 -10.74 13.24
N GLN A 231 -19.55 -10.90 11.96
CA GLN A 231 -20.55 -10.83 10.90
C GLN A 231 -20.85 -12.22 10.31
N PRO A 232 -22.11 -12.50 9.91
CA PRO A 232 -22.43 -13.74 9.21
C PRO A 232 -21.71 -13.76 7.85
N PRO A 233 -21.38 -14.94 7.30
CA PRO A 233 -20.69 -15.07 6.02
C PRO A 233 -21.47 -14.39 4.90
N PRO A 234 -20.79 -13.99 3.80
CA PRO A 234 -21.47 -13.46 2.62
C PRO A 234 -22.34 -14.54 1.95
N ASP A 235 -23.32 -14.11 1.14
CA ASP A 235 -24.35 -14.98 0.61
C ASP A 235 -24.06 -15.59 -0.78
N GLY A 236 -23.01 -15.12 -1.46
CA GLY A 236 -22.58 -15.66 -2.75
C GLY A 236 -23.49 -15.32 -3.93
N THR A 237 -24.36 -14.31 -3.83
CA THR A 237 -25.35 -13.98 -4.86
C THR A 237 -24.79 -13.28 -6.09
N ASP A 238 -23.58 -12.68 -6.00
CA ASP A 238 -22.91 -12.00 -7.12
C ASP A 238 -21.43 -12.45 -7.26
N PRO A 239 -21.18 -13.68 -7.78
CA PRO A 239 -19.81 -14.17 -7.95
C PRO A 239 -19.05 -13.44 -9.08
N GLU A 240 -19.74 -12.84 -10.04
CA GLU A 240 -19.08 -12.13 -11.16
C GLU A 240 -18.36 -10.88 -10.67
N ARG A 241 -19.01 -10.09 -9.82
CA ARG A 241 -18.41 -8.91 -9.21
C ARG A 241 -17.16 -9.24 -8.36
N ALA A 242 -17.17 -10.40 -7.75
CA ALA A 242 -16.09 -10.88 -6.91
C ALA A 242 -14.79 -11.20 -7.67
N LYS A 243 -14.88 -11.52 -8.97
CA LYS A 243 -13.73 -11.91 -9.81
C LYS A 243 -12.63 -10.86 -9.87
N ALA A 244 -12.96 -9.58 -9.83
CA ALA A 244 -11.99 -8.49 -9.82
C ALA A 244 -11.04 -8.53 -8.60
N PHE A 245 -11.44 -9.21 -7.53
CA PHE A 245 -10.74 -9.32 -6.25
C PHE A 245 -10.22 -10.75 -5.98
N ALA A 246 -10.18 -11.61 -6.99
CA ALA A 246 -9.92 -13.04 -6.81
C ALA A 246 -8.42 -13.40 -6.81
N ALA A 247 -7.51 -12.48 -7.17
CA ALA A 247 -6.09 -12.77 -7.19
C ALA A 247 -5.55 -13.00 -5.77
N VAL A 248 -4.96 -14.17 -5.55
CA VAL A 248 -4.20 -14.48 -4.33
C VAL A 248 -2.72 -14.28 -4.64
N MET A 249 -2.07 -13.39 -3.88
CA MET A 249 -0.69 -12.98 -4.14
C MET A 249 0.31 -13.97 -3.53
N ASP A 250 1.41 -14.22 -4.21
CA ASP A 250 2.57 -14.97 -3.72
C ASP A 250 3.56 -14.01 -3.04
N GLY A 251 3.86 -14.23 -1.77
CA GLY A 251 4.78 -13.39 -1.00
C GLY A 251 6.21 -13.93 -0.90
N ARG A 252 6.57 -15.01 -1.62
CA ARG A 252 7.89 -15.67 -1.49
C ARG A 252 9.05 -14.74 -1.79
N ARG A 253 8.95 -13.92 -2.83
CA ARG A 253 10.03 -13.00 -3.25
C ARG A 253 10.45 -12.06 -2.12
N LEU A 254 9.50 -11.46 -1.41
CA LEU A 254 9.77 -10.57 -0.28
C LEU A 254 10.49 -11.31 0.87
N ARG A 255 10.06 -12.55 1.16
CA ARG A 255 10.64 -13.39 2.21
C ARG A 255 12.08 -13.80 1.87
N GLU A 256 12.32 -14.28 0.68
CA GLU A 256 13.62 -14.80 0.25
C GLU A 256 14.68 -13.69 0.09
N ASP A 257 14.32 -12.55 -0.50
CA ASP A 257 15.29 -11.47 -0.72
C ASP A 257 15.48 -10.57 0.50
N LEU A 258 14.41 -10.21 1.21
CA LEU A 258 14.47 -9.23 2.30
C LEU A 258 14.38 -9.86 3.70
N GLY A 259 14.24 -11.17 3.81
CA GLY A 259 14.09 -11.85 5.11
C GLY A 259 12.80 -11.45 5.85
N PHE A 260 11.76 -11.09 5.09
CA PHE A 260 10.46 -10.72 5.65
C PHE A 260 9.81 -11.92 6.33
N GLN A 261 9.28 -11.71 7.53
CA GLN A 261 8.49 -12.68 8.28
C GLN A 261 7.32 -11.95 8.92
N PRO A 262 6.07 -12.22 8.50
CA PRO A 262 4.93 -11.51 9.06
C PRO A 262 4.81 -11.75 10.57
N LEU A 263 4.49 -10.72 11.32
CA LEU A 263 4.18 -10.78 12.75
C LEU A 263 2.87 -11.55 12.97
N TYR A 264 1.94 -11.37 12.03
CA TYR A 264 0.65 -12.04 12.00
C TYR A 264 0.53 -12.86 10.72
N PRO A 265 1.12 -14.08 10.68
CA PRO A 265 1.14 -14.91 9.45
C PRO A 265 -0.27 -15.32 8.98
N ARG A 266 -1.25 -15.33 9.88
CA ARG A 266 -2.65 -15.66 9.59
C ARG A 266 -3.59 -14.67 10.27
N LEU A 267 -4.77 -14.46 9.69
CA LEU A 267 -5.81 -13.60 10.29
C LEU A 267 -6.13 -14.00 11.75
N VAL A 268 -6.21 -15.30 12.03
CA VAL A 268 -6.50 -15.80 13.38
C VAL A 268 -5.43 -15.38 14.39
N ASP A 269 -4.17 -15.31 14.00
CA ASP A 269 -3.08 -14.89 14.90
C ASP A 269 -3.25 -13.42 15.33
N ALA A 270 -3.71 -12.55 14.43
CA ALA A 270 -4.02 -11.15 14.75
C ALA A 270 -5.30 -11.03 15.60
N VAL A 271 -6.33 -11.85 15.32
CA VAL A 271 -7.57 -11.90 16.12
C VAL A 271 -7.27 -12.32 17.55
N ASP A 272 -6.53 -13.40 17.74
CA ASP A 272 -6.16 -13.93 19.06
C ASP A 272 -5.29 -12.93 19.86
N ALA A 273 -4.49 -12.13 19.18
CA ALA A 273 -3.70 -11.05 19.76
C ALA A 273 -4.51 -9.75 20.01
N GLY A 274 -5.78 -9.68 19.60
CA GLY A 274 -6.61 -8.47 19.69
C GLY A 274 -6.14 -7.34 18.77
N GLN A 275 -5.52 -7.67 17.64
CA GLN A 275 -4.91 -6.74 16.69
C GLN A 275 -5.57 -6.75 15.29
N ALA A 276 -6.67 -7.48 15.10
CA ALA A 276 -7.41 -7.55 13.84
C ALA A 276 -8.35 -6.36 13.63
#